data_3f6e149ceafb131c6de1616483526c57
#
_entry.id   3f6e149ceafb131c6de1616483526c57
#
_cell.length_a   1.000
_cell.length_b   1.000
_cell.length_c   1.000
_cell.angle_alpha   90.00
_cell.angle_beta   90.00
_cell.angle_gamma   90.00
#
_symmetry.space_group_name_H-M   'P 1'
#
loop_
_entity.id
_entity.type
_entity.pdbx_description
1 polymer ?
#
loop_
_entity_poly.entity_id
_entity_poly.type
_entity_poly.pdbx_seq_one_letter_code
_entity_poly.pdbx_strand_id
1 'polypeptide(L)'
;MMYKKVMASALLWAALTASAGAFDYNQSVDEIAESPLTAYQTVYLGMPRADFDANFSILPDWTFYGSSVSFTERAERTSVVKNVSVTEGIEIFSADTSAKGKVLAFDNYFKTTDKATAKSIYSRLVATIYSNMENFPVRQSDKEVEWTQDDVSITVAFDGQKDAKGQYIVYIRRYNNKILK
;
A
#
# COMPACT_ATOMS: atom_id res chain seq x y z
N MET A 1 -13.97 -22.52 47.80
CA MET A 1 -14.54 -22.87 46.50
C MET A 1 -14.72 -21.59 45.68
N MET A 2 -13.70 -21.24 44.92
CA MET A 2 -13.64 -19.96 44.16
C MET A 2 -13.65 -20.29 42.67
N TYR A 3 -14.74 -20.01 41.99
CA TYR A 3 -14.82 -20.08 40.53
C TYR A 3 -14.19 -18.82 39.94
N LYS A 4 -13.00 -18.95 39.37
CA LYS A 4 -12.42 -17.92 38.50
C LYS A 4 -13.17 -17.88 37.16
N LYS A 5 -13.85 -16.78 36.89
CA LYS A 5 -14.46 -16.49 35.60
C LYS A 5 -13.32 -16.22 34.59
N VAL A 6 -13.13 -17.14 33.67
CA VAL A 6 -12.38 -16.90 32.44
C VAL A 6 -13.34 -16.14 31.53
N MET A 7 -13.13 -14.83 31.43
CA MET A 7 -13.76 -14.02 30.40
C MET A 7 -12.98 -14.23 29.10
N ALA A 8 -13.56 -14.98 28.20
CA ALA A 8 -13.06 -15.19 26.86
C ALA A 8 -13.16 -13.85 26.09
N SER A 9 -12.03 -13.35 25.64
CA SER A 9 -11.94 -12.25 24.66
C SER A 9 -12.30 -12.77 23.26
N ALA A 10 -13.59 -13.00 23.05
CA ALA A 10 -14.16 -13.43 21.77
C ALA A 10 -15.17 -12.39 21.30
N LEU A 11 -14.73 -11.13 21.14
CA LEU A 11 -15.60 -10.07 20.65
C LEU A 11 -14.73 -9.03 19.92
N LEU A 12 -14.38 -9.30 18.67
CA LEU A 12 -14.16 -8.24 17.65
C LEU A 12 -14.06 -8.80 16.21
N TRP A 13 -14.69 -9.95 15.92
CA TRP A 13 -14.75 -10.48 14.54
C TRP A 13 -16.15 -10.44 13.93
N ALA A 14 -17.09 -9.70 14.49
CA ALA A 14 -18.50 -9.72 14.08
C ALA A 14 -19.01 -8.40 13.50
N ALA A 15 -18.17 -7.60 12.84
CA ALA A 15 -18.63 -6.36 12.24
C ALA A 15 -18.15 -6.13 10.79
N LEU A 16 -17.76 -7.17 10.06
CA LEU A 16 -17.39 -7.08 8.65
C LEU A 16 -18.23 -7.98 7.74
N THR A 17 -19.47 -8.23 8.11
CA THR A 17 -20.51 -8.61 7.14
C THR A 17 -21.31 -7.36 6.75
N ALA A 18 -20.62 -6.33 6.32
CA ALA A 18 -21.25 -5.24 5.60
C ALA A 18 -21.20 -5.60 4.13
N SER A 19 -22.39 -5.79 3.54
CA SER A 19 -22.69 -5.66 2.11
C SER A 19 -21.48 -5.72 1.17
N ALA A 20 -21.48 -6.62 0.20
CA ALA A 20 -20.61 -6.56 -0.97
C ALA A 20 -20.85 -5.23 -1.75
N GLY A 21 -20.58 -4.11 -1.13
CA GLY A 21 -20.39 -2.82 -1.77
C GLY A 21 -19.09 -2.90 -2.55
N ALA A 22 -19.13 -2.58 -3.82
CA ALA A 22 -17.94 -2.54 -4.65
C ALA A 22 -16.87 -1.72 -3.91
N PHE A 23 -15.70 -2.30 -3.73
CA PHE A 23 -14.54 -1.63 -3.14
C PHE A 23 -14.30 -0.29 -3.85
N ASP A 24 -14.10 0.79 -3.08
CA ASP A 24 -13.78 2.13 -3.59
C ASP A 24 -12.31 2.45 -3.33
N TYR A 25 -11.52 2.54 -4.40
CA TYR A 25 -10.10 2.90 -4.32
C TYR A 25 -9.84 4.25 -3.63
N ASN A 26 -10.84 5.13 -3.58
CA ASN A 26 -10.69 6.42 -2.89
C ASN A 26 -10.47 6.25 -1.38
N GLN A 27 -11.07 5.22 -0.76
CA GLN A 27 -10.83 4.91 0.65
C GLN A 27 -9.38 4.49 0.89
N SER A 28 -8.81 3.66 0.00
CA SER A 28 -7.41 3.27 0.09
C SER A 28 -6.45 4.43 -0.13
N VAL A 29 -6.75 5.33 -1.06
CA VAL A 29 -5.94 6.53 -1.28
C VAL A 29 -5.87 7.35 0.00
N ASP A 30 -6.99 7.53 0.71
CA ASP A 30 -7.02 8.28 1.97
C ASP A 30 -6.25 7.54 3.07
N GLU A 31 -6.53 6.26 3.29
CA GLU A 31 -5.86 5.46 4.32
C GLU A 31 -4.33 5.45 4.15
N ILE A 32 -3.86 5.24 2.91
CA ILE A 32 -2.44 5.24 2.58
C ILE A 32 -1.80 6.61 2.79
N ALA A 33 -2.52 7.68 2.48
CA ALA A 33 -2.01 9.04 2.62
C ALA A 33 -2.03 9.53 4.08
N GLU A 34 -2.99 9.07 4.89
CA GLU A 34 -3.08 9.38 6.32
C GLU A 34 -1.99 8.67 7.14
N SER A 35 -1.55 7.48 6.70
CA SER A 35 -0.50 6.69 7.37
C SER A 35 0.62 6.34 6.39
N PRO A 36 1.41 7.33 5.92
CA PRO A 36 2.30 7.13 4.78
C PRO A 36 3.48 6.19 5.04
N LEU A 37 3.82 5.89 6.29
CA LEU A 37 4.90 4.96 6.66
C LEU A 37 4.48 3.47 6.59
N THR A 38 3.19 3.20 6.50
CA THR A 38 2.62 1.84 6.45
C THR A 38 1.68 1.72 5.27
N ALA A 39 1.25 0.49 4.95
CA ALA A 39 0.12 0.27 4.07
C ALA A 39 -0.89 -0.66 4.74
N TYR A 40 -2.16 -0.27 4.69
CA TYR A 40 -3.30 -1.02 5.25
C TYR A 40 -3.06 -1.43 6.71
N GLN A 41 -2.31 -0.64 7.47
CA GLN A 41 -1.94 -0.86 8.88
C GLN A 41 -1.17 -2.17 9.12
N THR A 42 -0.89 -2.97 8.09
CA THR A 42 -0.30 -4.30 8.20
C THR A 42 1.04 -4.45 7.51
N VAL A 43 1.34 -3.61 6.51
CA VAL A 43 2.62 -3.64 5.78
C VAL A 43 3.52 -2.51 6.23
N TYR A 44 4.74 -2.86 6.63
CA TYR A 44 5.75 -1.92 7.12
C TYR A 44 7.18 -2.42 6.83
N LEU A 45 8.13 -1.51 6.80
CA LEU A 45 9.54 -1.86 6.60
C LEU A 45 10.07 -2.71 7.76
N GLY A 46 10.78 -3.76 7.43
CA GLY A 46 11.35 -4.71 8.40
C GLY A 46 10.40 -5.84 8.83
N MET A 47 9.14 -5.85 8.38
CA MET A 47 8.25 -6.99 8.62
C MET A 47 8.80 -8.27 7.95
N PRO A 48 8.52 -9.47 8.49
CA PRO A 48 8.82 -10.72 7.80
C PRO A 48 7.99 -10.86 6.52
N ARG A 49 8.58 -11.39 5.47
CA ARG A 49 7.89 -11.69 4.21
C ARG A 49 6.68 -12.59 4.40
N ALA A 50 6.78 -13.61 5.26
CA ALA A 50 5.66 -14.51 5.55
C ALA A 50 4.42 -13.80 6.12
N ASP A 51 4.59 -12.65 6.78
CA ASP A 51 3.47 -11.89 7.31
C ASP A 51 2.71 -11.20 6.16
N PHE A 52 3.41 -10.77 5.10
CA PHE A 52 2.75 -10.27 3.88
C PHE A 52 1.93 -11.37 3.21
N ASP A 53 2.50 -12.58 3.04
CA ASP A 53 1.81 -13.74 2.49
C ASP A 53 0.55 -14.05 3.29
N ALA A 54 0.68 -14.11 4.63
CA ALA A 54 -0.44 -14.41 5.51
C ALA A 54 -1.55 -13.35 5.44
N ASN A 55 -1.17 -12.08 5.29
CA ASN A 55 -2.13 -10.97 5.22
C ASN A 55 -2.91 -10.95 3.91
N PHE A 56 -2.26 -11.21 2.76
CA PHE A 56 -2.88 -11.00 1.46
C PHE A 56 -3.40 -12.26 0.78
N SER A 57 -2.85 -13.46 1.08
CA SER A 57 -3.29 -14.70 0.45
C SER A 57 -4.70 -15.14 0.83
N ILE A 58 -5.24 -14.64 1.94
CA ILE A 58 -6.56 -14.99 2.47
C ILE A 58 -7.65 -13.93 2.19
N LEU A 59 -7.28 -12.75 1.68
CA LEU A 59 -8.23 -11.67 1.44
C LEU A 59 -9.02 -11.94 0.13
N PRO A 60 -10.35 -12.04 0.18
CA PRO A 60 -11.16 -12.49 -0.98
C PRO A 60 -11.12 -11.53 -2.16
N ASP A 61 -10.91 -10.23 -1.90
CA ASP A 61 -10.91 -9.21 -2.95
C ASP A 61 -9.54 -8.99 -3.58
N TRP A 62 -8.50 -9.63 -3.04
CA TRP A 62 -7.14 -9.51 -3.52
C TRP A 62 -6.68 -10.73 -4.30
N THR A 63 -6.01 -10.51 -5.41
CA THR A 63 -5.25 -11.53 -6.11
C THR A 63 -3.81 -11.46 -5.65
N PHE A 64 -3.37 -12.50 -4.94
CA PHE A 64 -2.01 -12.60 -4.42
C PHE A 64 -1.08 -13.30 -5.42
N TYR A 65 0.10 -12.74 -5.63
CA TYR A 65 1.16 -13.26 -6.52
C TYR A 65 2.42 -13.51 -5.70
N GLY A 66 2.44 -14.62 -4.97
CA GLY A 66 3.59 -15.08 -4.21
C GLY A 66 4.65 -15.72 -5.09
N SER A 67 5.90 -15.72 -4.62
CA SER A 67 7.02 -16.34 -5.33
C SER A 67 8.06 -16.85 -4.33
N SER A 68 8.45 -18.11 -4.46
CA SER A 68 9.53 -18.69 -3.66
C SER A 68 10.96 -18.40 -4.20
N VAL A 69 11.05 -17.78 -5.38
CA VAL A 69 12.33 -17.52 -6.07
C VAL A 69 12.58 -16.05 -6.38
N SER A 70 11.58 -15.18 -6.17
CA SER A 70 11.69 -13.74 -6.37
C SER A 70 11.86 -13.02 -5.06
N PHE A 71 12.62 -11.95 -5.03
CA PHE A 71 12.70 -11.00 -3.91
C PHE A 71 11.44 -10.13 -3.78
N THR A 72 10.54 -10.19 -4.75
CA THR A 72 9.31 -9.41 -4.79
C THR A 72 8.08 -10.31 -4.71
N GLU A 73 7.06 -9.81 -4.02
CA GLU A 73 5.71 -10.36 -4.00
C GLU A 73 4.72 -9.23 -4.10
N ARG A 74 3.56 -9.50 -4.65
CA ARG A 74 2.54 -8.47 -4.81
C ARG A 74 1.14 -9.01 -4.60
N ALA A 75 0.23 -8.10 -4.27
CA ALA A 75 -1.20 -8.34 -4.29
C ALA A 75 -1.90 -7.22 -5.06
N GLU A 76 -2.96 -7.53 -5.79
CA GLU A 76 -3.73 -6.58 -6.59
C GLU A 76 -5.23 -6.80 -6.38
N ARG A 77 -5.98 -5.71 -6.44
CA ARG A 77 -7.44 -5.73 -6.55
C ARG A 77 -7.92 -4.63 -7.49
N THR A 78 -9.10 -4.78 -8.05
CA THR A 78 -9.66 -3.81 -9.01
C THR A 78 -11.01 -3.32 -8.55
N SER A 79 -11.22 -2.01 -8.60
CA SER A 79 -12.50 -1.37 -8.37
C SER A 79 -12.98 -0.62 -9.61
N VAL A 80 -14.29 -0.43 -9.71
CA VAL A 80 -14.91 0.40 -10.74
C VAL A 80 -15.75 1.46 -10.04
N VAL A 81 -15.34 2.71 -10.17
CA VAL A 81 -16.05 3.85 -9.60
C VAL A 81 -16.42 4.81 -10.73
N LYS A 82 -17.70 5.12 -10.90
CA LYS A 82 -18.22 5.99 -11.98
C LYS A 82 -17.74 5.58 -13.37
N ASN A 83 -17.75 4.28 -13.66
CA ASN A 83 -17.28 3.67 -14.93
C ASN A 83 -15.76 3.79 -15.19
N VAL A 84 -14.97 4.19 -14.22
CA VAL A 84 -13.51 4.18 -14.30
C VAL A 84 -12.97 2.99 -13.51
N SER A 85 -12.22 2.12 -14.20
CA SER A 85 -11.52 1.01 -13.55
C SER A 85 -10.18 1.47 -13.01
N VAL A 86 -9.94 1.14 -11.75
CA VAL A 86 -8.65 1.37 -11.07
C VAL A 86 -8.19 0.05 -10.47
N THR A 87 -7.02 -0.42 -10.87
CA THR A 87 -6.33 -1.52 -10.20
C THR A 87 -5.40 -0.93 -9.16
N GLU A 88 -5.67 -1.27 -7.91
CA GLU A 88 -4.82 -0.99 -6.78
C GLU A 88 -3.91 -2.19 -6.49
N GLY A 89 -2.67 -1.93 -6.16
CA GLY A 89 -1.73 -2.98 -5.81
C GLY A 89 -0.75 -2.56 -4.73
N ILE A 90 -0.16 -3.58 -4.14
CA ILE A 90 0.98 -3.45 -3.24
C ILE A 90 2.03 -4.47 -3.65
N GLU A 91 3.28 -4.04 -3.71
CA GLU A 91 4.44 -4.88 -4.01
C GLU A 91 5.49 -4.69 -2.93
N ILE A 92 6.00 -5.79 -2.38
CA ILE A 92 7.10 -5.76 -1.41
C ILE A 92 8.40 -6.21 -2.06
N PHE A 93 9.52 -5.70 -1.53
CA PHE A 93 10.88 -6.06 -1.90
C PHE A 93 11.60 -6.54 -0.65
N SER A 94 11.96 -7.82 -0.61
CA SER A 94 12.54 -8.47 0.55
C SER A 94 14.06 -8.59 0.45
N ALA A 95 14.73 -8.67 1.59
CA ALA A 95 16.17 -8.87 1.68
C ALA A 95 16.64 -10.23 1.10
N ASP A 96 15.77 -11.23 1.22
CA ASP A 96 15.98 -12.58 0.69
C ASP A 96 14.62 -13.24 0.38
N THR A 97 14.64 -14.44 -0.20
CA THR A 97 13.44 -15.18 -0.62
C THR A 97 12.85 -16.07 0.48
N SER A 98 13.45 -16.08 1.68
CA SER A 98 12.94 -16.89 2.79
C SER A 98 11.71 -16.27 3.44
N ALA A 99 10.93 -17.08 4.12
CA ALA A 99 9.78 -16.62 4.92
C ALA A 99 10.15 -15.58 5.98
N LYS A 100 11.42 -15.57 6.45
CA LYS A 100 11.95 -14.62 7.44
C LYS A 100 12.62 -13.40 6.81
N GLY A 101 12.76 -13.36 5.48
CA GLY A 101 13.32 -12.24 4.74
C GLY A 101 12.59 -10.95 5.10
N LYS A 102 13.37 -9.90 5.42
CA LYS A 102 12.80 -8.63 5.84
C LYS A 102 12.40 -7.78 4.64
N VAL A 103 11.25 -7.14 4.71
CA VAL A 103 10.81 -6.16 3.73
C VAL A 103 11.70 -4.92 3.82
N LEU A 104 12.42 -4.61 2.75
CA LEU A 104 13.34 -3.46 2.65
C LEU A 104 12.69 -2.26 1.97
N ALA A 105 11.75 -2.52 1.08
CA ALA A 105 10.93 -1.51 0.42
C ALA A 105 9.55 -2.07 0.10
N PHE A 106 8.58 -1.20 -0.07
CA PHE A 106 7.28 -1.56 -0.61
C PHE A 106 6.64 -0.39 -1.34
N ASP A 107 5.89 -0.73 -2.39
CA ASP A 107 5.17 0.22 -3.23
C ASP A 107 3.67 -0.06 -3.13
N ASN A 108 2.85 0.96 -2.84
CA ASN A 108 1.47 0.93 -3.29
C ASN A 108 1.39 1.58 -4.66
N TYR A 109 0.56 1.06 -5.55
CA TYR A 109 0.34 1.65 -6.86
C TYR A 109 -1.13 1.60 -7.27
N PHE A 110 -1.50 2.56 -8.11
CA PHE A 110 -2.84 2.69 -8.71
C PHE A 110 -2.68 2.77 -10.22
N LYS A 111 -3.28 1.83 -10.94
CA LYS A 111 -3.24 1.74 -12.41
C LYS A 111 -4.61 2.03 -12.98
N THR A 112 -4.69 2.90 -13.97
CA THR A 112 -5.93 3.22 -14.70
C THR A 112 -5.64 3.67 -16.12
N THR A 113 -6.60 3.51 -17.03
CA THR A 113 -6.51 4.05 -18.40
C THR A 113 -6.93 5.52 -18.46
N ASP A 114 -7.53 6.07 -17.39
CA ASP A 114 -8.01 7.45 -17.31
C ASP A 114 -6.96 8.37 -16.67
N LYS A 115 -6.43 9.29 -17.47
CA LYS A 115 -5.39 10.25 -17.02
C LYS A 115 -5.89 11.20 -15.94
N ALA A 116 -7.15 11.63 -16.02
CA ALA A 116 -7.72 12.56 -15.05
C ALA A 116 -7.82 11.91 -13.66
N THR A 117 -8.27 10.66 -13.61
CA THR A 117 -8.30 9.85 -12.38
C THR A 117 -6.90 9.65 -11.81
N ALA A 118 -5.91 9.25 -12.63
CA ALA A 118 -4.53 9.09 -12.16
C ALA A 118 -3.97 10.40 -11.58
N LYS A 119 -4.17 11.53 -12.26
CA LYS A 119 -3.75 12.85 -11.77
C LYS A 119 -4.45 13.23 -10.46
N SER A 120 -5.74 12.92 -10.32
CA SER A 120 -6.50 13.17 -9.09
C SER A 120 -5.95 12.34 -7.92
N ILE A 121 -5.67 11.05 -8.14
CA ILE A 121 -5.04 10.18 -7.14
C ILE A 121 -3.69 10.77 -6.69
N TYR A 122 -2.81 11.09 -7.64
CA TYR A 122 -1.50 11.68 -7.34
C TYR A 122 -1.61 12.96 -6.51
N SER A 123 -2.45 13.91 -6.96
CA SER A 123 -2.61 15.19 -6.27
C SER A 123 -3.15 15.03 -4.86
N ARG A 124 -4.08 14.10 -4.65
CA ARG A 124 -4.66 13.80 -3.35
C ARG A 124 -3.66 13.18 -2.39
N LEU A 125 -2.89 12.17 -2.86
CA LEU A 125 -1.80 11.57 -2.10
C LEU A 125 -0.79 12.62 -1.64
N VAL A 126 -0.30 13.43 -2.58
CA VAL A 126 0.68 14.49 -2.28
C VAL A 126 0.13 15.49 -1.27
N ALA A 127 -1.09 15.99 -1.46
CA ALA A 127 -1.68 17.00 -0.59
C ALA A 127 -1.91 16.46 0.83
N THR A 128 -2.42 15.23 0.97
CA THR A 128 -2.70 14.63 2.27
C THR A 128 -1.42 14.27 3.02
N ILE A 129 -0.42 13.67 2.32
CA ILE A 129 0.88 13.38 2.92
C ILE A 129 1.57 14.67 3.37
N TYR A 130 1.53 15.73 2.54
CA TYR A 130 2.11 17.03 2.90
C TYR A 130 1.49 17.61 4.17
N SER A 131 0.19 17.41 4.37
CA SER A 131 -0.52 17.88 5.57
C SER A 131 -0.23 17.06 6.82
N ASN A 132 0.13 15.77 6.66
CA ASN A 132 0.33 14.83 7.76
C ASN A 132 1.79 14.65 8.15
N MET A 133 2.72 14.99 7.25
CA MET A 133 4.15 14.94 7.57
C MET A 133 4.58 16.21 8.29
N GLU A 134 5.34 16.05 9.36
CA GLU A 134 5.92 17.19 10.10
C GLU A 134 7.03 17.91 9.31
N ASN A 135 7.57 17.25 8.28
CA ASN A 135 8.73 17.71 7.52
C ASN A 135 8.32 18.14 6.10
N PHE A 136 9.01 19.15 5.57
CA PHE A 136 8.91 19.50 4.15
C PHE A 136 9.50 18.41 3.25
N PRO A 137 9.01 18.30 2.00
CA PRO A 137 9.63 17.42 1.01
C PRO A 137 11.12 17.74 0.83
N VAL A 138 11.95 16.69 0.77
CA VAL A 138 13.39 16.82 0.49
C VAL A 138 13.65 16.96 -1.02
N ARG A 139 12.73 16.51 -1.84
CA ARG A 139 12.74 16.69 -3.30
C ARG A 139 11.31 16.86 -3.82
N GLN A 140 11.14 17.77 -4.77
CA GLN A 140 9.85 18.01 -5.41
C GLN A 140 10.05 18.40 -6.89
N SER A 141 9.26 17.74 -7.75
CA SER A 141 9.14 18.04 -9.17
C SER A 141 7.69 17.89 -9.62
N ASP A 142 7.40 18.17 -10.89
CA ASP A 142 6.06 17.96 -11.47
C ASP A 142 5.62 16.50 -11.49
N LYS A 143 6.56 15.55 -11.33
CA LYS A 143 6.34 14.12 -11.47
C LYS A 143 6.53 13.34 -10.18
N GLU A 144 7.21 13.92 -9.21
CA GLU A 144 7.65 13.20 -8.02
C GLU A 144 7.81 14.14 -6.84
N VAL A 145 7.36 13.70 -5.67
CA VAL A 145 7.59 14.36 -4.39
C VAL A 145 8.14 13.33 -3.41
N GLU A 146 9.23 13.67 -2.73
CA GLU A 146 9.89 12.80 -1.76
C GLU A 146 9.98 13.46 -0.40
N TRP A 147 9.65 12.71 0.63
CA TRP A 147 9.85 13.04 2.05
C TRP A 147 10.80 12.04 2.68
N THR A 148 11.44 12.48 3.76
CA THR A 148 12.24 11.59 4.61
C THR A 148 11.80 11.77 6.05
N GLN A 149 11.50 10.67 6.72
CA GLN A 149 11.22 10.62 8.14
C GLN A 149 12.08 9.54 8.76
N ASP A 150 12.99 9.92 9.68
CA ASP A 150 13.99 9.03 10.25
C ASP A 150 14.83 8.34 9.14
N ASP A 151 14.77 7.01 9.10
CA ASP A 151 15.49 6.18 8.12
C ASP A 151 14.62 5.78 6.92
N VAL A 152 13.42 6.35 6.79
CA VAL A 152 12.46 6.01 5.74
C VAL A 152 12.33 7.15 4.75
N SER A 153 12.52 6.85 3.47
CA SER A 153 12.11 7.72 2.38
C SER A 153 10.74 7.29 1.84
N ILE A 154 9.90 8.28 1.59
CA ILE A 154 8.56 8.13 1.03
C ILE A 154 8.53 8.93 -0.27
N THR A 155 8.28 8.27 -1.38
CA THR A 155 8.20 8.90 -2.70
C THR A 155 6.82 8.70 -3.31
N VAL A 156 6.13 9.77 -3.67
CA VAL A 156 4.92 9.72 -4.51
C VAL A 156 5.28 10.14 -5.91
N ALA A 157 4.95 9.33 -6.91
CA ALA A 157 5.30 9.64 -8.29
C ALA A 157 4.18 9.34 -9.28
N PHE A 158 4.12 10.19 -10.32
CA PHE A 158 3.27 10.10 -11.49
C PHE A 158 3.92 10.81 -12.67
N ASP A 159 4.44 10.08 -13.64
CA ASP A 159 5.14 10.67 -14.79
C ASP A 159 4.21 11.18 -15.91
N GLY A 160 2.91 10.88 -15.82
CA GLY A 160 1.90 11.30 -16.78
C GLY A 160 1.95 10.58 -18.11
N GLN A 161 2.76 9.51 -18.23
CA GLN A 161 2.89 8.66 -19.41
C GLN A 161 2.15 7.33 -19.20
N LYS A 162 1.79 6.69 -20.31
CA LYS A 162 1.22 5.35 -20.27
C LYS A 162 2.34 4.31 -20.31
N ASP A 163 2.15 3.25 -19.54
CA ASP A 163 3.00 2.06 -19.63
C ASP A 163 2.75 1.27 -20.94
N ALA A 164 3.46 0.16 -21.12
CA ALA A 164 3.33 -0.71 -22.28
C ALA A 164 1.92 -1.34 -22.44
N LYS A 165 1.10 -1.34 -21.37
CA LYS A 165 -0.29 -1.82 -21.36
C LYS A 165 -1.30 -0.70 -21.57
N GLY A 166 -0.85 0.54 -21.80
CA GLY A 166 -1.70 1.69 -22.01
C GLY A 166 -2.30 2.27 -20.73
N GLN A 167 -1.71 1.97 -19.55
CA GLN A 167 -2.18 2.43 -18.25
C GLN A 167 -1.31 3.53 -17.69
N TYR A 168 -1.90 4.50 -17.03
CA TYR A 168 -1.22 5.46 -16.17
C TYR A 168 -1.01 4.81 -14.81
N ILE A 169 0.16 5.00 -14.21
CA ILE A 169 0.52 4.46 -12.91
C ILE A 169 0.88 5.60 -11.97
N VAL A 170 0.23 5.62 -10.82
CA VAL A 170 0.62 6.43 -9.66
C VAL A 170 1.15 5.47 -8.62
N TYR A 171 2.29 5.77 -8.00
CA TYR A 171 2.81 4.92 -6.92
C TYR A 171 3.31 5.73 -5.74
N ILE A 172 3.26 5.10 -4.58
CA ILE A 172 3.94 5.53 -3.36
C ILE A 172 4.95 4.45 -3.01
N ARG A 173 6.23 4.80 -3.01
CA ARG A 173 7.33 3.95 -2.57
C ARG A 173 7.77 4.31 -1.17
N ARG A 174 8.06 3.31 -0.36
CA ARG A 174 8.75 3.44 0.93
C ARG A 174 9.95 2.54 0.92
N TYR A 175 11.08 3.07 1.37
CA TYR A 175 12.28 2.27 1.49
C TYR A 175 13.15 2.75 2.65
N ASN A 176 13.93 1.84 3.21
CA ASN A 176 14.92 2.18 4.22
C ASN A 176 16.14 2.81 3.54
N ASN A 177 16.34 4.11 3.74
CA ASN A 177 17.39 4.88 3.07
C ASN A 177 18.80 4.62 3.61
N LYS A 178 18.96 3.86 4.71
CA LYS A 178 20.26 3.37 5.17
C LYS A 178 20.72 2.10 4.44
N ILE A 179 19.78 1.33 3.92
CA ILE A 179 20.04 0.02 3.28
C ILE A 179 20.09 0.16 1.77
N LEU A 180 19.22 0.99 1.20
CA LEU A 180 19.01 1.13 -0.25
C LEU A 180 19.54 2.47 -0.78
N LYS A 181 20.73 2.87 -0.38
CA LYS A 181 21.43 4.05 -0.94
C LYS A 181 22.13 3.71 -2.24
#